data_370a0ca2bac669a5ac427b838178e166
#
_entry.id   370a0ca2bac669a5ac427b838178e166
#
_cell.length_a   1.000
_cell.length_b   1.000
_cell.length_c   1.000
_cell.angle_alpha   90.00
_cell.angle_beta   90.00
_cell.angle_gamma   90.00
#
_symmetry.space_group_name_H-M   'P 1'
#
loop_
_entity.id
_entity.type
_entity.pdbx_description
1 polymer ?
#
loop_
_entity_poly.entity_id
_entity_poly.type
_entity_poly.pdbx_seq_one_letter_code
_entity_poly.pdbx_strand_id
1 'polypeptide(L)'
;MKRSIILCFAVWMTAVANTFACTNLIVGKNASADGSTIVSYSADSYGLFGELYHYPAATYPKGTMLKVYEWDTGKYLGEIEQARQTYNVVGNMNEYQVTIGETTFGGRPELTDSTGIIDYGSLIYIGLQRSRTAREAIKIMTDLVQEYGYYSGGESFTIADPNEVWIMEMIGKG
;
A
#
# COMPACT_ATOMS: atom_id res chain seq x y z
N MET A 1 8.82 19.00 45.49
CA MET A 1 9.46 19.07 44.15
C MET A 1 9.90 17.73 43.61
N LYS A 2 10.62 16.85 44.34
CA LYS A 2 11.10 15.56 43.81
C LYS A 2 9.99 14.57 43.40
N ARG A 3 8.84 14.54 44.07
CA ARG A 3 7.71 13.64 43.75
C ARG A 3 6.98 14.06 42.47
N SER A 4 6.90 15.35 42.17
CA SER A 4 6.24 15.86 40.96
C SER A 4 7.07 15.57 39.69
N ILE A 5 8.40 15.58 39.81
CA ILE A 5 9.31 15.27 38.69
C ILE A 5 9.23 13.78 38.34
N ILE A 6 9.11 12.89 39.32
CA ILE A 6 8.96 11.44 39.08
C ILE A 6 7.62 11.13 38.43
N LEU A 7 6.55 11.83 38.80
CA LEU A 7 5.24 11.65 38.18
C LEU A 7 5.22 12.11 36.71
N CYS A 8 5.89 13.24 36.39
CA CYS A 8 6.04 13.71 35.02
C CYS A 8 6.87 12.74 34.17
N PHE A 9 7.92 12.14 34.73
CA PHE A 9 8.75 11.13 34.01
C PHE A 9 7.97 9.83 33.79
N ALA A 10 7.16 9.38 34.75
CA ALA A 10 6.32 8.19 34.63
C ALA A 10 5.21 8.39 33.58
N VAL A 11 4.60 9.58 33.51
CA VAL A 11 3.59 9.93 32.51
C VAL A 11 4.22 10.02 31.11
N TRP A 12 5.47 10.47 31.01
CA TRP A 12 6.18 10.53 29.73
C TRP A 12 6.58 9.14 29.20
N MET A 13 6.91 8.19 30.10
CA MET A 13 7.21 6.80 29.70
C MET A 13 5.97 5.98 29.32
N THR A 14 4.79 6.33 29.78
CA THR A 14 3.54 5.66 29.36
C THR A 14 2.94 6.23 28.08
N ALA A 15 3.43 7.36 27.60
CA ALA A 15 3.01 7.99 26.33
C ALA A 15 3.80 7.52 25.11
N VAL A 16 4.71 6.55 25.24
CA VAL A 16 5.24 5.80 24.10
C VAL A 16 4.17 4.79 23.69
N ALA A 17 3.05 5.28 23.15
CA ALA A 17 2.14 4.45 22.39
C ALA A 17 2.97 3.77 21.31
N ASN A 18 2.85 2.46 21.21
CA ASN A 18 3.39 1.73 20.08
C ASN A 18 2.76 2.29 18.80
N THR A 19 3.42 3.22 18.17
CA THR A 19 3.03 3.70 16.85
C THR A 19 3.54 2.66 15.86
N PHE A 20 2.66 1.75 15.48
CA PHE A 20 2.86 0.96 14.27
C PHE A 20 2.49 1.89 13.12
N ALA A 21 3.48 2.39 12.41
CA ALA A 21 3.26 3.23 11.24
C ALA A 21 4.42 3.02 10.27
N CYS A 22 4.11 2.78 9.01
CA CYS A 22 5.11 2.75 7.96
C CYS A 22 5.64 4.17 7.69
N THR A 23 6.84 4.27 7.11
CA THR A 23 7.49 5.55 6.81
C THR A 23 7.73 5.67 5.32
N ASN A 24 7.23 6.75 4.73
CA ASN A 24 7.47 7.09 3.33
C ASN A 24 8.19 8.43 3.21
N LEU A 25 9.19 8.50 2.32
CA LEU A 25 9.81 9.73 1.88
C LEU A 25 9.49 9.96 0.40
N ILE A 26 9.10 11.17 0.07
CA ILE A 26 8.73 11.57 -1.29
C ILE A 26 9.56 12.77 -1.70
N VAL A 27 10.21 12.69 -2.87
CA VAL A 27 10.91 13.81 -3.51
C VAL A 27 10.40 13.95 -4.94
N GLY A 28 9.72 15.06 -5.20
CA GLY A 28 9.25 15.38 -6.56
C GLY A 28 10.38 15.92 -7.46
N LYS A 29 10.16 15.89 -8.77
CA LYS A 29 11.14 16.31 -9.81
C LYS A 29 11.80 17.66 -9.57
N ASN A 30 11.06 18.63 -9.03
CA ASN A 30 11.57 19.98 -8.80
C ASN A 30 12.42 20.12 -7.53
N ALA A 31 12.42 19.09 -6.67
CA ALA A 31 13.16 19.04 -5.42
C ALA A 31 14.38 18.12 -5.48
N SER A 32 14.48 17.27 -6.50
CA SER A 32 15.63 16.39 -6.71
C SER A 32 16.75 17.09 -7.48
N ALA A 33 17.99 16.67 -7.28
CA ALA A 33 19.16 17.29 -7.92
C ALA A 33 19.25 16.99 -9.42
N ASP A 34 18.67 15.89 -9.87
CA ASP A 34 18.75 15.38 -11.25
C ASP A 34 17.39 15.35 -11.98
N GLY A 35 16.35 15.89 -11.34
CA GLY A 35 15.00 15.89 -11.90
C GLY A 35 14.27 14.54 -11.80
N SER A 36 14.78 13.59 -11.03
CA SER A 36 14.10 12.31 -10.76
C SER A 36 12.98 12.47 -9.74
N THR A 37 11.99 11.58 -9.79
CA THR A 37 11.03 11.35 -8.71
C THR A 37 11.59 10.25 -7.82
N ILE A 38 11.66 10.48 -6.50
CA ILE A 38 12.20 9.52 -5.54
C ILE A 38 11.13 9.19 -4.50
N VAL A 39 10.92 7.91 -4.26
CA VAL A 39 10.06 7.41 -3.17
C VAL A 39 10.85 6.37 -2.38
N SER A 40 10.85 6.49 -1.06
CA SER A 40 11.24 5.39 -0.18
C SER A 40 10.03 4.90 0.60
N TYR A 41 10.04 3.62 0.93
CA TYR A 41 9.03 2.97 1.75
C TYR A 41 9.70 2.03 2.75
N SER A 42 9.29 2.12 4.00
CA SER A 42 9.73 1.23 5.07
C SER A 42 8.50 0.73 5.83
N ALA A 43 8.32 -0.58 5.86
CA ALA A 43 7.33 -1.22 6.73
C ALA A 43 7.92 -1.30 8.15
N ASP A 44 7.46 -0.41 9.04
CA ASP A 44 7.96 -0.32 10.41
C ASP A 44 7.27 -1.37 11.29
N SER A 45 7.78 -2.60 11.26
CA SER A 45 7.24 -3.74 12.01
C SER A 45 8.35 -4.58 12.62
N TYR A 46 8.12 -5.06 13.84
CA TYR A 46 9.04 -5.99 14.52
C TYR A 46 8.90 -7.44 14.03
N GLY A 47 7.84 -7.78 13.34
CA GLY A 47 7.50 -9.15 12.92
C GLY A 47 7.62 -9.41 11.43
N LEU A 48 7.81 -8.37 10.62
CA LEU A 48 7.95 -8.52 9.17
C LEU A 48 9.42 -8.57 8.77
N PHE A 49 9.76 -9.57 7.97
CA PHE A 49 11.05 -9.66 7.31
C PHE A 49 10.85 -9.33 5.84
N GLY A 50 11.63 -8.37 5.33
CA GLY A 50 11.54 -7.97 3.93
C GLY A 50 11.94 -9.11 3.00
N GLU A 51 11.08 -9.41 2.03
CA GLU A 51 11.37 -10.30 0.91
C GLU A 51 11.33 -9.50 -0.40
N LEU A 52 12.17 -9.88 -1.34
CA LEU A 52 12.11 -9.31 -2.67
C LEU A 52 11.11 -10.10 -3.52
N TYR A 53 9.87 -9.64 -3.55
CA TYR A 53 8.82 -10.25 -4.36
C TYR A 53 9.07 -9.99 -5.85
N HIS A 54 8.82 -11.02 -6.67
CA HIS A 54 8.86 -10.89 -8.12
C HIS A 54 7.61 -11.52 -8.73
N TYR A 55 6.84 -10.71 -9.43
CA TYR A 55 5.70 -11.14 -10.23
C TYR A 55 6.05 -10.95 -11.70
N PRO A 56 6.32 -12.02 -12.47
CA PRO A 56 6.69 -11.91 -13.88
C PRO A 56 5.53 -11.41 -14.72
N ALA A 57 5.85 -10.69 -15.79
CA ALA A 57 4.87 -10.36 -16.82
C ALA A 57 4.27 -11.63 -17.43
N ALA A 58 2.98 -11.61 -17.67
CA ALA A 58 2.26 -12.76 -18.21
C ALA A 58 1.06 -12.34 -19.06
N THR A 59 0.57 -13.30 -19.87
CA THR A 59 -0.68 -13.17 -20.63
C THR A 59 -1.63 -14.28 -20.21
N TYR A 60 -2.85 -13.93 -19.93
CA TYR A 60 -3.89 -14.85 -19.44
C TYR A 60 -5.07 -14.96 -20.43
N PRO A 61 -5.69 -16.13 -20.56
CA PRO A 61 -6.95 -16.28 -21.27
C PRO A 61 -8.04 -15.36 -20.70
N LYS A 62 -9.02 -14.98 -21.55
CA LYS A 62 -10.20 -14.23 -21.06
C LYS A 62 -10.97 -15.06 -20.05
N GLY A 63 -11.40 -14.41 -18.96
CA GLY A 63 -12.15 -15.07 -17.89
C GLY A 63 -11.29 -15.86 -16.90
N THR A 64 -9.95 -15.73 -16.97
CA THR A 64 -9.08 -16.24 -15.90
C THR A 64 -9.39 -15.49 -14.60
N MET A 65 -9.47 -16.23 -13.50
CA MET A 65 -9.67 -15.66 -12.18
C MET A 65 -8.35 -15.63 -11.39
N LEU A 66 -8.12 -14.55 -10.66
CA LEU A 66 -7.02 -14.38 -9.73
C LEU A 66 -7.55 -14.59 -8.31
N LYS A 67 -6.97 -15.54 -7.59
CA LYS A 67 -7.25 -15.71 -6.16
C LYS A 67 -6.54 -14.64 -5.35
N VAL A 68 -7.29 -13.99 -4.46
CA VAL A 68 -6.79 -12.96 -3.58
C VAL A 68 -6.70 -13.50 -2.17
N TYR A 69 -5.55 -13.28 -1.55
CA TYR A 69 -5.27 -13.64 -0.18
C TYR A 69 -4.84 -12.40 0.58
N GLU A 70 -5.33 -12.23 1.80
CA GLU A 70 -4.89 -11.18 2.68
C GLU A 70 -3.38 -11.23 2.87
N TRP A 71 -2.72 -10.11 2.69
CA TRP A 71 -1.27 -10.01 2.66
C TRP A 71 -0.59 -10.49 3.96
N ASP A 72 -1.12 -10.06 5.11
CA ASP A 72 -0.48 -10.33 6.40
C ASP A 72 -0.71 -11.75 6.92
N THR A 73 -1.89 -12.32 6.66
CA THR A 73 -2.30 -13.61 7.26
C THR A 73 -2.36 -14.76 6.27
N GLY A 74 -2.39 -14.46 4.96
CA GLY A 74 -2.62 -15.44 3.92
C GLY A 74 -4.06 -15.98 3.88
N LYS A 75 -5.01 -15.32 4.55
CA LYS A 75 -6.42 -15.68 4.51
C LYS A 75 -6.97 -15.50 3.11
N TYR A 76 -7.64 -16.51 2.58
CA TYR A 76 -8.34 -16.42 1.30
C TYR A 76 -9.52 -15.44 1.40
N LEU A 77 -9.54 -14.42 0.56
CA LEU A 77 -10.58 -13.40 0.52
C LEU A 77 -11.58 -13.61 -0.60
N GLY A 78 -11.15 -14.13 -1.73
CA GLY A 78 -12.01 -14.33 -2.90
C GLY A 78 -11.25 -14.40 -4.21
N GLU A 79 -11.97 -14.19 -5.31
CA GLU A 79 -11.41 -14.16 -6.66
C GLU A 79 -11.87 -12.92 -7.40
N ILE A 80 -10.97 -12.35 -8.18
CA ILE A 80 -11.23 -11.23 -9.09
C ILE A 80 -10.89 -11.60 -10.52
N GLU A 81 -11.40 -10.88 -11.51
CA GLU A 81 -10.99 -11.10 -12.89
C GLU A 81 -9.51 -10.74 -13.08
N GLN A 82 -8.74 -11.69 -13.62
CA GLN A 82 -7.34 -11.46 -13.97
C GLN A 82 -7.23 -10.61 -15.22
N ALA A 83 -6.35 -9.58 -15.17
CA ALA A 83 -6.01 -8.83 -16.38
C ALA A 83 -5.43 -9.75 -17.45
N ARG A 84 -5.81 -9.52 -18.70
CA ARG A 84 -5.32 -10.34 -19.84
C ARG A 84 -3.82 -10.23 -20.02
N GLN A 85 -3.23 -9.13 -19.66
CA GLN A 85 -1.79 -8.88 -19.65
C GLN A 85 -1.40 -8.26 -18.33
N THR A 86 -0.33 -8.78 -17.73
CA THR A 86 0.29 -8.20 -16.53
C THR A 86 1.73 -7.81 -16.85
N TYR A 87 2.26 -6.86 -16.09
CA TYR A 87 3.63 -6.36 -16.19
C TYR A 87 4.53 -6.97 -15.13
N ASN A 88 5.85 -6.98 -15.39
CA ASN A 88 6.83 -7.37 -14.38
C ASN A 88 6.77 -6.43 -13.17
N VAL A 89 6.75 -7.02 -11.98
CA VAL A 89 6.83 -6.30 -10.72
C VAL A 89 7.95 -6.89 -9.89
N VAL A 90 8.82 -6.04 -9.36
CA VAL A 90 9.87 -6.40 -8.40
C VAL A 90 9.71 -5.52 -7.15
N GLY A 91 9.42 -6.14 -6.03
CA GLY A 91 9.08 -5.41 -4.82
C GLY A 91 7.90 -4.45 -5.07
N ASN A 92 8.11 -3.18 -4.80
CA ASN A 92 7.10 -2.13 -4.94
C ASN A 92 7.20 -1.31 -6.23
N MET A 93 7.85 -1.84 -7.28
CA MET A 93 8.04 -1.16 -8.57
C MET A 93 7.78 -2.11 -9.74
N ASN A 94 7.20 -1.59 -10.83
CA ASN A 94 7.03 -2.33 -12.06
C ASN A 94 8.02 -1.90 -13.17
N GLU A 95 8.00 -2.60 -14.31
CA GLU A 95 8.89 -2.35 -15.46
C GLU A 95 8.69 -0.98 -16.14
N TYR A 96 7.59 -0.29 -15.85
CA TYR A 96 7.32 1.08 -16.30
C TYR A 96 7.74 2.13 -15.26
N GLN A 97 8.45 1.72 -14.20
CA GLN A 97 8.88 2.57 -13.09
C GLN A 97 7.71 3.19 -12.29
N VAL A 98 6.54 2.57 -12.35
CA VAL A 98 5.47 2.89 -11.41
C VAL A 98 5.83 2.27 -10.07
N THR A 99 5.76 3.07 -9.01
CA THR A 99 6.09 2.67 -7.63
C THR A 99 4.90 2.92 -6.73
N ILE A 100 4.57 1.96 -5.87
CA ILE A 100 3.51 2.10 -4.86
C ILE A 100 4.08 1.72 -3.50
N GLY A 101 4.09 2.67 -2.57
CA GLY A 101 4.34 2.43 -1.14
C GLY A 101 3.06 2.69 -0.35
N GLU A 102 3.06 2.35 0.93
CA GLU A 102 1.91 2.59 1.80
C GLU A 102 2.32 3.07 3.19
N THR A 103 1.35 3.59 3.94
CA THR A 103 1.46 3.92 5.36
C THR A 103 0.11 3.71 6.01
N THR A 104 0.04 2.76 6.93
CA THR A 104 -1.19 2.44 7.66
C THR A 104 -1.52 3.55 8.66
N PHE A 105 -2.72 4.10 8.61
CA PHE A 105 -3.24 4.95 9.68
C PHE A 105 -4.44 4.32 10.41
N GLY A 106 -4.94 3.18 9.94
CA GLY A 106 -6.01 2.38 10.55
C GLY A 106 -7.40 3.02 10.43
N GLY A 107 -7.54 4.25 10.87
CA GLY A 107 -8.82 4.97 10.80
C GLY A 107 -9.87 4.45 11.78
N ARG A 108 -11.14 4.61 11.43
CA ARG A 108 -12.28 4.17 12.24
C ARG A 108 -12.64 2.72 11.92
N PRO A 109 -12.61 1.79 12.91
CA PRO A 109 -12.86 0.36 12.66
C PRO A 109 -14.20 0.05 11.99
N GLU A 110 -15.23 0.84 12.26
CA GLU A 110 -16.56 0.68 11.66
C GLU A 110 -16.62 0.96 10.16
N LEU A 111 -15.57 1.55 9.58
CA LEU A 111 -15.45 1.80 8.15
C LEU A 111 -14.77 0.64 7.40
N THR A 112 -14.21 -0.33 8.12
CA THR A 112 -13.60 -1.51 7.49
C THR A 112 -14.67 -2.40 6.87
N ASP A 113 -14.51 -2.75 5.59
CA ASP A 113 -15.41 -3.66 4.89
C ASP A 113 -14.95 -5.11 5.02
N SER A 114 -15.50 -5.83 5.98
CA SER A 114 -15.19 -7.25 6.20
C SER A 114 -15.65 -8.18 5.07
N THR A 115 -16.40 -7.67 4.10
CA THR A 115 -16.87 -8.41 2.92
C THR A 115 -16.07 -8.09 1.66
N GLY A 116 -15.17 -7.10 1.72
CA GLY A 116 -14.26 -6.77 0.64
C GLY A 116 -13.32 -7.92 0.29
N ILE A 117 -12.89 -7.98 -0.96
CA ILE A 117 -12.00 -9.03 -1.46
C ILE A 117 -10.58 -8.50 -1.62
N ILE A 118 -10.39 -7.19 -1.71
CA ILE A 118 -9.07 -6.57 -1.94
C ILE A 118 -8.54 -6.00 -0.63
N ASP A 119 -7.41 -6.50 -0.17
CA ASP A 119 -6.64 -5.90 0.92
C ASP A 119 -5.57 -4.94 0.40
N TYR A 120 -4.94 -4.17 1.30
CA TYR A 120 -3.96 -3.15 0.94
C TYR A 120 -2.76 -3.72 0.18
N GLY A 121 -2.21 -4.85 0.63
CA GLY A 121 -1.04 -5.46 0.01
C GLY A 121 -1.35 -6.03 -1.36
N SER A 122 -2.50 -6.71 -1.51
CA SER A 122 -2.97 -7.18 -2.82
C SER A 122 -3.21 -6.02 -3.78
N LEU A 123 -3.77 -4.91 -3.29
CA LEU A 123 -4.01 -3.72 -4.11
C LEU A 123 -2.73 -3.14 -4.69
N ILE A 124 -1.61 -3.17 -3.95
CA ILE A 124 -0.30 -2.71 -4.40
C ILE A 124 0.18 -3.53 -5.59
N TYR A 125 0.35 -4.86 -5.44
CA TYR A 125 0.93 -5.66 -6.52
C TYR A 125 0.00 -5.79 -7.72
N ILE A 126 -1.32 -5.85 -7.53
CA ILE A 126 -2.29 -5.89 -8.63
C ILE A 126 -2.30 -4.55 -9.39
N GLY A 127 -2.24 -3.44 -8.68
CA GLY A 127 -2.11 -2.10 -9.29
C GLY A 127 -0.84 -1.98 -10.13
N LEU A 128 0.30 -2.43 -9.59
CA LEU A 128 1.58 -2.44 -10.29
C LEU A 128 1.58 -3.37 -11.52
N GLN A 129 0.96 -4.54 -11.42
CA GLN A 129 0.86 -5.47 -12.56
C GLN A 129 0.02 -4.94 -13.73
N ARG A 130 -0.80 -3.93 -13.52
CA ARG A 130 -1.80 -3.46 -14.48
C ARG A 130 -1.59 -2.04 -14.99
N SER A 131 -0.68 -1.25 -14.39
CA SER A 131 -0.49 0.18 -14.67
C SER A 131 0.84 0.49 -15.35
N ARG A 132 0.87 1.58 -16.13
CA ARG A 132 2.07 2.14 -16.77
C ARG A 132 2.41 3.53 -16.29
N THR A 133 1.50 4.19 -15.58
CA THR A 133 1.68 5.53 -14.99
C THR A 133 1.05 5.58 -13.60
N ALA A 134 1.44 6.57 -12.80
CA ALA A 134 0.87 6.78 -11.48
C ALA A 134 -0.66 7.01 -11.54
N ARG A 135 -1.14 7.79 -12.51
CA ARG A 135 -2.58 8.05 -12.69
C ARG A 135 -3.36 6.80 -13.10
N GLU A 136 -2.77 5.96 -13.95
CA GLU A 136 -3.38 4.69 -14.33
C GLU A 136 -3.45 3.73 -13.14
N ALA A 137 -2.41 3.71 -12.28
CA ALA A 137 -2.43 2.94 -11.05
C ALA A 137 -3.55 3.38 -10.11
N ILE A 138 -3.69 4.69 -9.87
CA ILE A 138 -4.78 5.25 -9.04
C ILE A 138 -6.14 4.81 -9.59
N LYS A 139 -6.35 4.95 -10.90
CA LYS A 139 -7.63 4.55 -11.52
C LYS A 139 -7.90 3.07 -11.34
N ILE A 140 -6.92 2.20 -11.61
CA ILE A 140 -7.05 0.75 -11.47
C ILE A 140 -7.35 0.37 -10.03
N MET A 141 -6.63 0.93 -9.06
CA MET A 141 -6.82 0.66 -7.64
C MET A 141 -8.22 1.07 -7.18
N THR A 142 -8.68 2.25 -7.57
CA THR A 142 -10.03 2.73 -7.22
C THR A 142 -11.14 1.92 -7.90
N ASP A 143 -10.99 1.55 -9.16
CA ASP A 143 -11.95 0.70 -9.88
C ASP A 143 -12.06 -0.69 -9.21
N LEU A 144 -10.93 -1.29 -8.83
CA LEU A 144 -10.91 -2.58 -8.14
C LEU A 144 -11.61 -2.51 -6.77
N VAL A 145 -11.37 -1.46 -6.00
CA VAL A 145 -12.03 -1.27 -4.70
C VAL A 145 -13.54 -1.04 -4.88
N GLN A 146 -13.92 -0.28 -5.89
CA GLN A 146 -15.34 -0.05 -6.18
C GLN A 146 -16.07 -1.33 -6.57
N GLU A 147 -15.41 -2.22 -7.33
CA GLU A 147 -16.03 -3.46 -7.82
C GLU A 147 -15.99 -4.58 -6.77
N TYR A 148 -14.90 -4.73 -6.04
CA TYR A 148 -14.64 -5.88 -5.18
C TYR A 148 -14.62 -5.57 -3.68
N GLY A 149 -14.73 -4.29 -3.29
CA GLY A 149 -14.65 -3.83 -1.91
C GLY A 149 -13.23 -3.83 -1.35
N TYR A 150 -13.00 -3.07 -0.28
CA TYR A 150 -11.71 -2.91 0.37
C TYR A 150 -11.71 -3.50 1.77
N TYR A 151 -10.94 -4.57 1.95
CA TYR A 151 -10.94 -5.40 3.18
C TYR A 151 -10.15 -4.78 4.34
N SER A 152 -9.13 -3.97 4.06
CA SER A 152 -8.24 -3.42 5.09
C SER A 152 -8.79 -2.18 5.80
N GLY A 153 -8.12 -1.76 6.86
CA GLY A 153 -8.32 -0.47 7.50
C GLY A 153 -7.84 0.70 6.63
N GLY A 154 -7.71 1.89 7.24
CA GLY A 154 -7.27 3.09 6.52
C GLY A 154 -5.79 3.02 6.14
N GLU A 155 -5.50 3.31 4.87
CA GLU A 155 -4.17 3.32 4.27
C GLU A 155 -3.93 4.59 3.47
N SER A 156 -2.70 5.08 3.51
CA SER A 156 -2.20 6.15 2.67
C SER A 156 -1.21 5.58 1.66
N PHE A 157 -1.59 5.52 0.39
CA PHE A 157 -0.72 5.02 -0.68
C PHE A 157 0.09 6.16 -1.29
N THR A 158 1.40 5.97 -1.40
CA THR A 158 2.30 6.79 -2.19
C THR A 158 2.46 6.17 -3.56
N ILE A 159 2.01 6.83 -4.61
CA ILE A 159 1.99 6.32 -5.97
C ILE A 159 2.79 7.25 -6.86
N ALA A 160 3.84 6.76 -7.50
CA ALA A 160 4.75 7.56 -8.31
C ALA A 160 5.07 6.91 -9.65
N ASP A 161 5.42 7.74 -10.60
CA ASP A 161 6.10 7.37 -11.83
C ASP A 161 7.26 8.36 -12.09
N PRO A 162 8.05 8.25 -13.19
CA PRO A 162 9.15 9.17 -13.46
C PRO A 162 8.76 10.64 -13.56
N ASN A 163 7.47 10.98 -13.69
CA ASN A 163 7.01 12.33 -13.94
C ASN A 163 6.30 12.99 -12.76
N GLU A 164 5.62 12.20 -11.93
CA GLU A 164 4.77 12.72 -10.86
C GLU A 164 4.66 11.75 -9.68
N VAL A 165 4.23 12.29 -8.54
CA VAL A 165 3.94 11.52 -7.34
C VAL A 165 2.60 11.97 -6.75
N TRP A 166 1.84 11.02 -6.24
CA TRP A 166 0.52 11.18 -5.65
C TRP A 166 0.46 10.53 -4.28
N ILE A 167 -0.35 11.12 -3.42
CA ILE A 167 -0.81 10.46 -2.18
C ILE A 167 -2.29 10.17 -2.37
N MET A 168 -2.67 8.91 -2.18
CA MET A 168 -4.06 8.45 -2.24
C MET A 168 -4.42 7.82 -0.90
N GLU A 169 -5.43 8.36 -0.24
CA GLU A 169 -5.94 7.80 1.01
C GLU A 169 -7.12 6.87 0.74
N MET A 170 -7.06 5.68 1.33
CA MET A 170 -8.13 4.69 1.32
C MET A 170 -8.71 4.57 2.72
N ILE A 171 -10.00 4.87 2.89
CA ILE A 171 -10.62 5.02 4.22
C ILE A 171 -11.55 3.85 4.56
N GLY A 172 -11.67 2.87 3.69
CA GLY A 172 -12.57 1.73 3.86
C GLY A 172 -13.67 1.74 2.83
N LYS A 173 -14.87 1.29 3.20
CA LYS A 173 -16.01 1.21 2.30
C LYS A 173 -16.40 2.60 1.80
N GLY A 174 -16.02 2.89 0.57
CA GLY A 174 -16.28 4.15 -0.12
C GLY A 174 -17.67 4.24 -0.71
#